data_1c2d73831ca17ce4e69f06da89180e04
#
_entry.id   1c2d73831ca17ce4e69f06da89180e04
#
_cell.length_a   1.000
_cell.length_b   1.000
_cell.length_c   1.000
_cell.angle_alpha   90.00
_cell.angle_beta   90.00
_cell.angle_gamma   90.00
#
_symmetry.space_group_name_H-M   'P 1'
#
loop_
_entity.id
_entity.type
_entity.pdbx_description
1 polymer ?
#
loop_
_entity_poly.entity_id
_entity_poly.type
_entity_poly.pdbx_seq_one_letter_code
_entity_poly.pdbx_strand_id
1 'polypeptide(L)'
;MKLRVLILGHGRMGQAMEHLLAARHEVRIWDVAGVIHGKYATLEQEAAEAQVVLFCLPVNPHFEIASRIAPHLAPDSLCLSIAKGLDESGRTAAQIFEEVFEKAFAGKCHYGVLYGPMIAEELSTGQHGFADVVLSDAADSAVIERLYRGTTLVCLQAADMHGRSWSVILKNVYAILFGVADELKLGKNMRGHLMVGAMAELSGIVQSFGGQAHTPYSYAGLGDLMTTGTSEDSHHHTLGCKLVRGEWSDLSGEGVHTLRMVEKYRPFDWRGYPLFALAHDIVTAPETLRERVEDYLQELRKLESCAI
;
A
#
# COMPACT_ATOMS: atom_id res chain seq x y z
N MET A 1 -29.03 -8.74 -2.05
CA MET A 1 -29.39 -7.33 -1.78
C MET A 1 -28.22 -6.43 -2.16
N LYS A 2 -28.44 -5.21 -2.69
CA LYS A 2 -27.39 -4.23 -2.93
C LYS A 2 -26.83 -3.71 -1.61
N LEU A 3 -25.51 -3.46 -1.54
CA LEU A 3 -24.88 -2.73 -0.44
C LEU A 3 -24.90 -1.23 -0.75
N ARG A 4 -24.91 -0.39 0.29
CA ARG A 4 -24.65 1.03 0.21
C ARG A 4 -23.16 1.24 0.46
N VAL A 5 -22.44 1.65 -0.56
CA VAL A 5 -20.98 1.81 -0.56
C VAL A 5 -20.64 3.28 -0.72
N LEU A 6 -19.87 3.82 0.20
CA LEU A 6 -19.30 5.17 0.11
C LEU A 6 -17.83 5.07 -0.27
N ILE A 7 -17.46 5.64 -1.41
CA ILE A 7 -16.06 5.77 -1.85
C ILE A 7 -15.55 7.15 -1.45
N LEU A 8 -14.47 7.18 -0.69
CA LEU A 8 -13.75 8.37 -0.30
C LEU A 8 -12.51 8.53 -1.17
N GLY A 9 -12.48 9.59 -1.98
CA GLY A 9 -11.47 9.85 -3.00
C GLY A 9 -11.86 9.30 -4.36
N HIS A 10 -11.84 10.18 -5.38
CA HIS A 10 -12.22 9.86 -6.75
C HIS A 10 -11.04 9.99 -7.73
N GLY A 11 -9.82 9.70 -7.24
CA GLY A 11 -8.64 9.49 -8.07
C GLY A 11 -8.72 8.18 -8.87
N ARG A 12 -7.62 7.77 -9.52
CA ARG A 12 -7.59 6.56 -10.37
C ARG A 12 -8.18 5.33 -9.68
N MET A 13 -7.78 5.04 -8.43
CA MET A 13 -8.32 3.89 -7.70
C MET A 13 -9.78 4.05 -7.28
N GLY A 14 -10.21 5.25 -6.90
CA GLY A 14 -11.62 5.52 -6.60
C GLY A 14 -12.52 5.28 -7.81
N GLN A 15 -12.10 5.73 -8.99
CA GLN A 15 -12.80 5.49 -10.26
C GLN A 15 -12.81 3.99 -10.64
N ALA A 16 -11.71 3.27 -10.42
CA ALA A 16 -11.67 1.83 -10.65
C ALA A 16 -12.61 1.07 -9.70
N MET A 17 -12.67 1.45 -8.42
CA MET A 17 -13.62 0.86 -7.46
C MET A 17 -15.07 1.19 -7.81
N GLU A 18 -15.36 2.41 -8.24
CA GLU A 18 -16.68 2.76 -8.76
C GLU A 18 -17.06 1.87 -9.95
N HIS A 19 -16.17 1.73 -10.93
CA HIS A 19 -16.37 0.87 -12.11
C HIS A 19 -16.70 -0.57 -11.72
N LEU A 20 -15.99 -1.15 -10.76
CA LEU A 20 -16.21 -2.51 -10.28
C LEU A 20 -17.56 -2.68 -9.57
N LEU A 21 -18.04 -1.67 -8.84
CA LEU A 21 -19.11 -1.81 -7.87
C LEU A 21 -20.45 -1.21 -8.31
N ALA A 22 -20.47 -0.17 -9.14
CA ALA A 22 -21.67 0.62 -9.45
C ALA A 22 -22.81 -0.20 -10.11
N ALA A 23 -22.48 -1.20 -10.92
CA ALA A 23 -23.51 -2.07 -11.53
C ALA A 23 -24.25 -2.96 -10.51
N ARG A 24 -23.61 -3.25 -9.36
CA ARG A 24 -24.05 -4.24 -8.37
C ARG A 24 -24.56 -3.63 -7.07
N HIS A 25 -24.06 -2.46 -6.72
CA HIS A 25 -24.30 -1.79 -5.43
C HIS A 25 -24.82 -0.37 -5.63
N GLU A 26 -25.27 0.26 -4.55
CA GLU A 26 -25.54 1.68 -4.50
C GLU A 26 -24.25 2.38 -4.09
N VAL A 27 -23.55 2.95 -5.08
CA VAL A 27 -22.25 3.62 -4.88
C VAL A 27 -22.47 5.11 -4.74
N ARG A 28 -21.86 5.70 -3.74
CA ARG A 28 -21.79 7.13 -3.47
C ARG A 28 -20.32 7.55 -3.38
N ILE A 29 -20.02 8.77 -3.75
CA ILE A 29 -18.65 9.24 -3.92
C ILE A 29 -18.48 10.59 -3.25
N TRP A 30 -17.47 10.68 -2.41
CA TRP A 30 -17.01 11.94 -1.82
C TRP A 30 -15.53 12.16 -2.14
N ASP A 31 -15.16 13.42 -2.41
CA ASP A 31 -13.76 13.85 -2.55
C ASP A 31 -13.57 15.20 -1.85
N VAL A 32 -12.36 15.76 -1.83
CA VAL A 32 -12.04 17.04 -1.18
C VAL A 32 -12.91 18.21 -1.69
N ALA A 33 -13.41 18.13 -2.91
CA ALA A 33 -14.36 19.08 -3.49
C ALA A 33 -15.80 18.95 -2.92
N GLY A 34 -16.07 17.90 -2.12
CA GLY A 34 -17.39 17.59 -1.56
C GLY A 34 -17.99 16.29 -2.09
N VAL A 35 -19.32 16.14 -1.99
CA VAL A 35 -20.05 15.00 -2.53
C VAL A 35 -20.13 15.12 -4.06
N ILE A 36 -19.50 14.16 -4.77
CA ILE A 36 -19.48 14.10 -6.23
C ILE A 36 -20.75 13.38 -6.73
N HIS A 37 -21.02 12.22 -6.13
CA HIS A 37 -22.19 11.41 -6.42
C HIS A 37 -22.76 10.89 -5.10
N GLY A 38 -23.94 11.37 -4.71
CA GLY A 38 -24.52 11.02 -3.42
C GLY A 38 -26.01 11.41 -3.31
N LYS A 39 -26.59 11.06 -2.17
CA LYS A 39 -27.97 11.37 -1.82
C LYS A 39 -28.04 12.62 -0.93
N TYR A 40 -26.99 12.91 -0.19
CA TYR A 40 -26.92 13.97 0.80
C TYR A 40 -25.87 15.01 0.45
N ALA A 41 -25.94 16.15 1.13
CA ALA A 41 -25.04 17.27 0.85
C ALA A 41 -23.70 17.19 1.61
N THR A 42 -23.61 16.37 2.66
CA THR A 42 -22.42 16.30 3.52
C THR A 42 -21.88 14.87 3.63
N LEU A 43 -20.58 14.78 3.91
CA LEU A 43 -19.89 13.50 4.12
C LEU A 43 -20.50 12.71 5.28
N GLU A 44 -20.82 13.37 6.38
CA GLU A 44 -21.38 12.76 7.58
C GLU A 44 -22.74 12.10 7.31
N GLN A 45 -23.58 12.77 6.52
CA GLN A 45 -24.87 12.21 6.11
C GLN A 45 -24.73 11.01 5.18
N GLU A 46 -23.77 11.04 4.25
CA GLU A 46 -23.48 9.89 3.39
C GLU A 46 -22.91 8.72 4.20
N ALA A 47 -22.00 9.00 5.15
CA ALA A 47 -21.41 7.99 6.01
C ALA A 47 -22.46 7.31 6.93
N ALA A 48 -23.46 8.05 7.41
CA ALA A 48 -24.51 7.52 8.28
C ALA A 48 -25.35 6.39 7.63
N GLU A 49 -25.47 6.38 6.31
CA GLU A 49 -26.20 5.33 5.59
C GLU A 49 -25.26 4.26 4.97
N ALA A 50 -23.95 4.48 4.97
CA ALA A 50 -23.01 3.57 4.36
C ALA A 50 -22.89 2.26 5.16
N GLN A 51 -22.92 1.11 4.48
CA GLN A 51 -22.59 -0.19 5.04
C GLN A 51 -21.12 -0.53 4.85
N VAL A 52 -20.53 0.01 3.77
CA VAL A 52 -19.09 -0.11 3.48
C VAL A 52 -18.56 1.27 3.10
N VAL A 53 -17.45 1.67 3.68
CA VAL A 53 -16.72 2.90 3.35
C VAL A 53 -15.34 2.52 2.81
N LEU A 54 -15.05 2.84 1.56
CA LEU A 54 -13.77 2.57 0.91
C LEU A 54 -12.91 3.83 0.91
N PHE A 55 -11.79 3.79 1.63
CA PHE A 55 -10.80 4.86 1.65
C PHE A 55 -9.84 4.70 0.46
N CYS A 56 -10.18 5.32 -0.66
CA CYS A 56 -9.38 5.39 -1.88
C CYS A 56 -8.52 6.67 -1.92
N LEU A 57 -8.01 7.07 -0.78
CA LEU A 57 -7.23 8.28 -0.48
C LEU A 57 -5.78 7.91 -0.16
N PRO A 58 -4.81 8.82 -0.30
CA PRO A 58 -3.52 8.72 0.37
C PRO A 58 -3.70 8.60 1.90
N VAL A 59 -2.67 8.14 2.63
CA VAL A 59 -2.82 7.90 4.08
C VAL A 59 -3.01 9.19 4.89
N ASN A 60 -2.37 10.29 4.49
CA ASN A 60 -2.39 11.55 5.25
C ASN A 60 -3.78 12.00 5.72
N PRO A 61 -4.84 12.04 4.89
CA PRO A 61 -6.17 12.46 5.34
C PRO A 61 -6.94 11.41 6.14
N HIS A 62 -6.42 10.17 6.31
CA HIS A 62 -7.19 9.08 6.95
C HIS A 62 -7.62 9.42 8.36
N PHE A 63 -6.73 9.96 9.19
CA PHE A 63 -7.05 10.27 10.58
C PHE A 63 -8.15 11.31 10.70
N GLU A 64 -8.06 12.41 9.95
CA GLU A 64 -9.05 13.47 9.95
C GLU A 64 -10.41 12.96 9.46
N ILE A 65 -10.43 12.29 8.30
CA ILE A 65 -11.66 11.82 7.68
C ILE A 65 -12.29 10.70 8.52
N ALA A 66 -11.51 9.72 9.00
CA ALA A 66 -12.02 8.66 9.86
C ALA A 66 -12.61 9.23 11.15
N SER A 67 -11.92 10.16 11.82
CA SER A 67 -12.41 10.82 13.04
C SER A 67 -13.69 11.62 12.79
N ARG A 68 -13.80 12.25 11.63
CA ARG A 68 -14.96 13.04 11.22
C ARG A 68 -16.20 12.17 10.98
N ILE A 69 -16.06 11.01 10.34
CA ILE A 69 -17.19 10.15 9.99
C ILE A 69 -17.57 9.18 11.12
N ALA A 70 -16.62 8.76 11.96
CA ALA A 70 -16.84 7.74 12.99
C ALA A 70 -18.07 7.97 13.89
N PRO A 71 -18.38 9.20 14.36
CA PRO A 71 -19.56 9.45 15.17
C PRO A 71 -20.89 9.20 14.44
N HIS A 72 -20.87 9.21 13.12
CA HIS A 72 -22.04 9.14 12.26
C HIS A 72 -22.25 7.74 11.65
N LEU A 73 -21.23 6.88 11.64
CA LEU A 73 -21.32 5.53 11.09
C LEU A 73 -22.38 4.69 11.81
N ALA A 74 -23.17 3.94 11.03
CA ALA A 74 -24.07 2.95 11.61
C ALA A 74 -23.26 1.83 12.30
N PRO A 75 -23.79 1.19 13.36
CA PRO A 75 -23.21 -0.01 13.93
C PRO A 75 -22.98 -1.06 12.82
N ASP A 76 -21.89 -1.83 12.94
CA ASP A 76 -21.46 -2.86 11.98
C ASP A 76 -21.13 -2.34 10.56
N SER A 77 -20.91 -1.02 10.39
CA SER A 77 -20.35 -0.48 9.17
C SER A 77 -18.89 -0.93 9.03
N LEU A 78 -18.48 -1.26 7.81
CA LEU A 78 -17.11 -1.69 7.49
C LEU A 78 -16.32 -0.59 6.76
N CYS A 79 -15.26 -0.09 7.37
CA CYS A 79 -14.31 0.83 6.76
C CYS A 79 -13.09 0.08 6.21
N LEU A 80 -12.81 0.21 4.91
CA LEU A 80 -11.68 -0.45 4.25
C LEU A 80 -10.72 0.59 3.68
N SER A 81 -9.42 0.43 3.94
CA SER A 81 -8.37 1.22 3.30
C SER A 81 -7.62 0.43 2.24
N ILE A 82 -7.32 1.09 1.12
CA ILE A 82 -6.42 0.61 0.07
C ILE A 82 -5.10 1.40 0.03
N ALA A 83 -4.89 2.30 0.96
CA ALA A 83 -3.74 3.21 0.97
C ALA A 83 -2.43 2.50 1.33
N LYS A 84 -1.38 2.74 0.55
CA LYS A 84 -0.08 2.04 0.60
C LYS A 84 1.05 2.99 1.02
N GLY A 85 0.95 3.60 2.20
CA GLY A 85 1.91 4.59 2.68
C GLY A 85 1.84 4.82 4.19
N LEU A 86 2.60 5.82 4.63
CA LEU A 86 2.59 6.34 6.00
C LEU A 86 2.03 7.76 6.00
N ASP A 87 1.37 8.16 7.08
CA ASP A 87 1.03 9.56 7.29
C ASP A 87 2.24 10.38 7.77
N GLU A 88 2.08 11.70 7.92
CA GLU A 88 3.13 12.60 8.42
C GLU A 88 3.56 12.31 9.86
N SER A 89 2.82 11.47 10.60
CA SER A 89 3.15 10.97 11.92
C SER A 89 3.80 9.58 11.90
N GLY A 90 4.06 9.01 10.72
CA GLY A 90 4.67 7.70 10.53
C GLY A 90 3.71 6.52 10.77
N ARG A 91 2.38 6.75 10.79
CA ARG A 91 1.36 5.71 11.02
C ARG A 91 0.89 5.11 9.69
N THR A 92 0.63 3.82 9.70
CA THR A 92 -0.08 3.12 8.63
C THR A 92 -1.59 3.39 8.70
N ALA A 93 -2.33 3.15 7.61
CA ALA A 93 -3.78 3.24 7.61
C ALA A 93 -4.43 2.30 8.65
N ALA A 94 -3.87 1.10 8.85
CA ALA A 94 -4.32 0.16 9.87
C ALA A 94 -4.19 0.73 11.29
N GLN A 95 -3.05 1.33 11.63
CA GLN A 95 -2.83 1.97 12.93
C GLN A 95 -3.78 3.15 13.17
N ILE A 96 -4.07 3.94 12.13
CA ILE A 96 -5.03 5.04 12.21
C ILE A 96 -6.43 4.50 12.47
N PHE A 97 -6.85 3.45 11.77
CA PHE A 97 -8.16 2.85 11.96
C PHE A 97 -8.31 2.21 13.34
N GLU A 98 -7.29 1.52 13.85
CA GLU A 98 -7.24 1.01 15.20
C GLU A 98 -7.41 2.14 16.25
N GLU A 99 -6.67 3.24 16.07
CA GLU A 99 -6.76 4.41 16.96
C GLU A 99 -8.16 5.03 16.95
N VAL A 100 -8.74 5.23 15.76
CA VAL A 100 -10.03 5.90 15.63
C VAL A 100 -11.20 4.97 15.95
N PHE A 101 -11.31 3.83 15.30
CA PHE A 101 -12.51 3.00 15.37
C PHE A 101 -12.53 2.11 16.61
N GLU A 102 -11.40 1.59 17.04
CA GLU A 102 -11.33 0.71 18.19
C GLU A 102 -11.20 1.49 19.51
N LYS A 103 -10.22 2.39 19.60
CA LYS A 103 -9.91 3.09 20.86
C LYS A 103 -10.82 4.28 21.13
N ALA A 104 -11.03 5.15 20.13
CA ALA A 104 -11.81 6.38 20.32
C ALA A 104 -13.34 6.16 20.26
N PHE A 105 -13.82 5.20 19.45
CA PHE A 105 -15.25 4.93 19.23
C PHE A 105 -15.70 3.54 19.72
N ALA A 106 -14.91 2.90 20.57
CA ALA A 106 -15.26 1.68 21.32
C ALA A 106 -15.71 0.50 20.42
N GLY A 107 -15.10 0.33 19.26
CA GLY A 107 -15.34 -0.83 18.38
C GLY A 107 -16.73 -0.89 17.76
N LYS A 108 -17.44 0.24 17.66
CA LYS A 108 -18.78 0.28 17.04
C LYS A 108 -18.78 0.11 15.53
N CYS A 109 -17.65 0.33 14.89
CA CYS A 109 -17.44 0.21 13.47
C CYS A 109 -16.32 -0.79 13.24
N HIS A 110 -16.48 -1.66 12.25
CA HIS A 110 -15.45 -2.58 11.83
C HIS A 110 -14.52 -1.92 10.81
N TYR A 111 -13.29 -2.40 10.73
CA TYR A 111 -12.32 -1.87 9.79
C TYR A 111 -11.43 -2.97 9.21
N GLY A 112 -10.74 -2.61 8.13
CA GLY A 112 -9.81 -3.53 7.48
C GLY A 112 -8.99 -2.84 6.42
N VAL A 113 -8.11 -3.63 5.83
CA VAL A 113 -7.23 -3.23 4.74
C VAL A 113 -7.37 -4.18 3.55
N LEU A 114 -7.18 -3.63 2.35
CA LEU A 114 -7.27 -4.35 1.08
C LEU A 114 -6.00 -4.06 0.28
N TYR A 115 -5.08 -5.03 0.18
CA TYR A 115 -3.75 -4.84 -0.37
C TYR A 115 -3.34 -5.94 -1.35
N GLY A 116 -2.77 -5.54 -2.48
CA GLY A 116 -2.26 -6.46 -3.49
C GLY A 116 -2.11 -5.82 -4.86
N PRO A 117 -1.81 -6.60 -5.90
CA PRO A 117 -1.71 -6.12 -7.26
C PRO A 117 -3.09 -5.72 -7.81
N MET A 118 -3.37 -4.42 -7.77
CA MET A 118 -4.61 -3.78 -8.20
C MET A 118 -4.26 -2.53 -9.00
N ILE A 119 -3.88 -2.68 -10.27
CA ILE A 119 -3.63 -1.56 -11.17
C ILE A 119 -4.97 -0.99 -11.61
N ALA A 120 -5.19 0.31 -11.35
CA ALA A 120 -6.48 0.96 -11.58
C ALA A 120 -6.94 0.87 -13.04
N GLU A 121 -6.03 1.08 -13.99
CA GLU A 121 -6.28 1.00 -15.42
C GLU A 121 -6.71 -0.41 -15.85
N GLU A 122 -6.07 -1.45 -15.31
CA GLU A 122 -6.40 -2.85 -15.58
C GLU A 122 -7.79 -3.21 -15.03
N LEU A 123 -8.08 -2.81 -13.78
CA LEU A 123 -9.40 -3.02 -13.19
C LEU A 123 -10.51 -2.32 -13.98
N SER A 124 -10.26 -1.10 -14.45
CA SER A 124 -11.22 -0.31 -15.22
C SER A 124 -11.45 -0.86 -16.64
N THR A 125 -10.52 -1.66 -17.16
CA THR A 125 -10.63 -2.33 -18.46
C THR A 125 -11.08 -3.78 -18.35
N GLY A 126 -11.46 -4.23 -17.16
CA GLY A 126 -12.03 -5.56 -16.90
C GLY A 126 -10.97 -6.66 -16.70
N GLN A 127 -9.71 -6.32 -16.51
CA GLN A 127 -8.68 -7.26 -16.12
C GLN A 127 -8.77 -7.60 -14.63
N HIS A 128 -8.18 -8.72 -14.22
CA HIS A 128 -8.28 -9.20 -12.86
C HIS A 128 -7.27 -8.52 -11.93
N GLY A 129 -7.75 -8.13 -10.75
CA GLY A 129 -6.91 -7.75 -9.62
C GLY A 129 -6.97 -8.81 -8.52
N PHE A 130 -5.98 -8.81 -7.65
CA PHE A 130 -5.87 -9.74 -6.53
C PHE A 130 -5.51 -8.99 -5.26
N ALA A 131 -6.16 -9.32 -4.15
CA ALA A 131 -5.89 -8.65 -2.89
C ALA A 131 -6.02 -9.57 -1.69
N ASP A 132 -5.13 -9.37 -0.71
CA ASP A 132 -5.34 -9.81 0.67
C ASP A 132 -6.30 -8.83 1.35
N VAL A 133 -7.29 -9.35 2.04
CA VAL A 133 -8.20 -8.59 2.90
C VAL A 133 -7.96 -9.01 4.34
N VAL A 134 -7.60 -8.05 5.18
CA VAL A 134 -7.49 -8.28 6.63
C VAL A 134 -8.51 -7.42 7.34
N LEU A 135 -9.33 -8.04 8.16
CA LEU A 135 -10.47 -7.43 8.85
C LEU A 135 -10.25 -7.44 10.35
N SER A 136 -10.74 -6.41 11.05
CA SER A 136 -10.78 -6.34 12.52
C SER A 136 -11.72 -7.38 13.10
N ASP A 137 -12.81 -7.73 12.39
CA ASP A 137 -13.71 -8.83 12.71
C ASP A 137 -13.82 -9.79 11.51
N ALA A 138 -13.52 -11.07 11.74
CA ALA A 138 -13.59 -12.08 10.69
C ALA A 138 -15.03 -12.34 10.18
N ALA A 139 -16.05 -11.96 10.94
CA ALA A 139 -17.46 -12.06 10.53
C ALA A 139 -17.79 -11.21 9.29
N ASP A 140 -17.01 -10.12 9.04
CA ASP A 140 -17.17 -9.25 7.87
C ASP A 140 -16.74 -9.89 6.55
N SER A 141 -16.16 -11.09 6.58
CA SER A 141 -15.80 -11.81 5.34
C SER A 141 -16.98 -12.00 4.40
N ALA A 142 -18.20 -12.18 4.94
CA ALA A 142 -19.42 -12.26 4.15
C ALA A 142 -19.77 -10.93 3.44
N VAL A 143 -19.43 -9.80 4.07
CA VAL A 143 -19.59 -8.47 3.46
C VAL A 143 -18.64 -8.30 2.29
N ILE A 144 -17.36 -8.69 2.45
CA ILE A 144 -16.35 -8.66 1.39
C ILE A 144 -16.74 -9.56 0.22
N GLU A 145 -17.14 -10.80 0.50
CA GLU A 145 -17.59 -11.71 -0.55
C GLU A 145 -18.76 -11.10 -1.35
N ARG A 146 -19.74 -10.51 -0.65
CA ARG A 146 -20.89 -9.86 -1.28
C ARG A 146 -20.48 -8.62 -2.07
N LEU A 147 -19.52 -7.82 -1.57
CA LEU A 147 -19.06 -6.59 -2.20
C LEU A 147 -18.42 -6.86 -3.56
N TYR A 148 -17.53 -7.87 -3.63
CA TYR A 148 -16.74 -8.14 -4.83
C TYR A 148 -17.24 -9.34 -5.66
N ARG A 149 -18.34 -9.99 -5.23
CA ARG A 149 -18.91 -11.13 -5.97
C ARG A 149 -19.26 -10.75 -7.41
N GLY A 150 -18.67 -11.47 -8.38
CA GLY A 150 -18.90 -11.28 -9.81
C GLY A 150 -18.22 -10.03 -10.38
N THR A 151 -17.27 -9.42 -9.65
CA THR A 151 -16.30 -8.46 -10.19
C THR A 151 -15.02 -9.18 -10.62
N THR A 152 -14.10 -8.43 -11.21
CA THR A 152 -12.77 -8.94 -11.57
C THR A 152 -11.74 -8.82 -10.44
N LEU A 153 -12.11 -8.29 -9.27
CA LEU A 153 -11.24 -8.23 -8.11
C LEU A 153 -11.45 -9.46 -7.23
N VAL A 154 -10.41 -10.28 -7.14
CA VAL A 154 -10.36 -11.48 -6.28
C VAL A 154 -9.79 -11.12 -4.93
N CYS A 155 -10.59 -11.26 -3.88
CA CYS A 155 -10.20 -10.97 -2.50
C CYS A 155 -10.00 -12.26 -1.71
N LEU A 156 -8.85 -12.44 -1.08
CA LEU A 156 -8.56 -13.54 -0.17
C LEU A 156 -8.51 -13.03 1.27
N GLN A 157 -9.28 -13.66 2.14
CA GLN A 157 -9.21 -13.35 3.57
C GLN A 157 -7.86 -13.77 4.12
N ALA A 158 -7.26 -12.90 4.89
CA ALA A 158 -5.92 -13.04 5.42
C ALA A 158 -5.85 -12.59 6.89
N ALA A 159 -4.75 -12.86 7.54
CA ALA A 159 -4.41 -12.40 8.88
C ALA A 159 -3.20 -11.45 8.84
N ASP A 160 -2.75 -10.96 10.00
CA ASP A 160 -1.56 -10.11 10.16
C ASP A 160 -1.71 -8.75 9.44
N MET A 161 -2.63 -7.93 9.94
CA MET A 161 -2.94 -6.61 9.37
C MET A 161 -1.70 -5.69 9.32
N HIS A 162 -0.91 -5.68 10.38
CA HIS A 162 0.30 -4.84 10.45
C HIS A 162 1.40 -5.35 9.52
N GLY A 163 1.63 -6.67 9.48
CA GLY A 163 2.62 -7.26 8.58
C GLY A 163 2.29 -7.02 7.10
N ARG A 164 1.01 -7.11 6.72
CA ARG A 164 0.58 -6.78 5.35
C ARG A 164 0.67 -5.30 5.05
N SER A 165 0.33 -4.45 6.02
CA SER A 165 0.49 -3.00 5.86
C SER A 165 1.96 -2.63 5.60
N TRP A 166 2.89 -3.16 6.39
CA TRP A 166 4.31 -2.91 6.16
C TRP A 166 4.82 -3.52 4.85
N SER A 167 4.35 -4.72 4.48
CA SER A 167 4.73 -5.36 3.22
C SER A 167 4.35 -4.50 2.01
N VAL A 168 3.11 -3.99 1.96
CA VAL A 168 2.63 -3.18 0.84
C VAL A 168 3.23 -1.78 0.80
N ILE A 169 3.63 -1.24 1.95
CA ILE A 169 4.30 0.07 2.05
C ILE A 169 5.74 -0.03 1.56
N LEU A 170 6.50 -0.98 2.11
CA LEU A 170 7.93 -1.12 1.85
C LEU A 170 8.23 -1.63 0.44
N LYS A 171 7.32 -2.39 -0.21
CA LYS A 171 7.51 -2.80 -1.60
C LYS A 171 7.74 -1.60 -2.53
N ASN A 172 7.15 -0.43 -2.23
CA ASN A 172 7.34 0.80 -3.00
C ASN A 172 8.78 1.32 -2.91
N VAL A 173 9.45 1.10 -1.78
CA VAL A 173 10.88 1.42 -1.61
C VAL A 173 11.74 0.49 -2.46
N TYR A 174 11.52 -0.83 -2.36
CA TYR A 174 12.29 -1.79 -3.13
C TYR A 174 12.07 -1.66 -4.64
N ALA A 175 10.87 -1.29 -5.09
CA ALA A 175 10.58 -1.08 -6.50
C ALA A 175 11.46 -0.01 -7.16
N ILE A 176 11.96 0.98 -6.41
CA ILE A 176 12.93 1.97 -6.89
C ILE A 176 14.22 1.28 -7.37
N LEU A 177 14.71 0.28 -6.61
CA LEU A 177 15.93 -0.46 -6.96
C LEU A 177 15.80 -1.26 -8.25
N PHE A 178 14.61 -1.74 -8.59
CA PHE A 178 14.37 -2.42 -9.86
C PHE A 178 14.55 -1.44 -11.03
N GLY A 179 14.01 -0.24 -10.93
CA GLY A 179 14.21 0.80 -11.92
C GLY A 179 15.69 1.22 -12.06
N VAL A 180 16.41 1.32 -10.94
CA VAL A 180 17.85 1.58 -10.93
C VAL A 180 18.62 0.47 -11.65
N ALA A 181 18.31 -0.79 -11.34
CA ALA A 181 18.97 -1.94 -11.94
C ALA A 181 18.74 -2.05 -13.45
N ASP A 182 17.52 -1.72 -13.89
CA ASP A 182 17.16 -1.75 -15.31
C ASP A 182 17.86 -0.63 -16.09
N GLU A 183 17.85 0.59 -15.59
CA GLU A 183 18.48 1.72 -16.25
C GLU A 183 20.01 1.60 -16.29
N LEU A 184 20.62 1.03 -15.24
CA LEU A 184 22.05 0.67 -15.22
C LEU A 184 22.37 -0.57 -16.03
N LYS A 185 21.37 -1.27 -16.61
CA LYS A 185 21.52 -2.50 -17.40
C LYS A 185 22.22 -3.64 -16.65
N LEU A 186 21.93 -3.79 -15.37
CA LEU A 186 22.52 -4.86 -14.53
C LEU A 186 21.98 -6.25 -14.84
N GLY A 187 20.96 -6.33 -15.67
CA GLY A 187 20.45 -7.59 -16.24
C GLY A 187 19.37 -8.28 -15.39
N LYS A 188 18.80 -9.36 -15.98
CA LYS A 188 17.67 -10.08 -15.38
C LYS A 188 18.03 -10.83 -14.10
N ASN A 189 19.27 -11.31 -13.97
CA ASN A 189 19.73 -11.97 -12.75
C ASN A 189 19.70 -11.02 -11.55
N MET A 190 20.02 -9.73 -11.75
CA MET A 190 19.90 -8.71 -10.71
C MET A 190 18.45 -8.52 -10.26
N ARG A 191 17.47 -8.53 -11.15
CA ARG A 191 16.06 -8.51 -10.75
C ARG A 191 15.69 -9.69 -9.84
N GLY A 192 16.18 -10.88 -10.15
CA GLY A 192 15.99 -12.07 -9.31
C GLY A 192 16.64 -11.91 -7.93
N HIS A 193 17.86 -11.38 -7.88
CA HIS A 193 18.56 -11.08 -6.62
C HIS A 193 17.79 -10.05 -5.79
N LEU A 194 17.36 -8.93 -6.39
CA LEU A 194 16.59 -7.89 -5.72
C LEU A 194 15.27 -8.44 -5.15
N MET A 195 14.58 -9.32 -5.90
CA MET A 195 13.35 -9.92 -5.43
C MET A 195 13.58 -10.79 -4.20
N VAL A 196 14.56 -11.67 -4.22
CA VAL A 196 14.91 -12.56 -3.10
C VAL A 196 15.36 -11.73 -1.88
N GLY A 197 16.24 -10.75 -2.09
CA GLY A 197 16.72 -9.86 -1.03
C GLY A 197 15.61 -9.03 -0.41
N ALA A 198 14.74 -8.42 -1.22
CA ALA A 198 13.59 -7.65 -0.75
C ALA A 198 12.64 -8.52 0.09
N MET A 199 12.37 -9.77 -0.32
CA MET A 199 11.53 -10.67 0.46
C MET A 199 12.16 -11.05 1.79
N ALA A 200 13.47 -11.30 1.82
CA ALA A 200 14.20 -11.59 3.06
C ALA A 200 14.16 -10.40 4.04
N GLU A 201 14.43 -9.18 3.55
CA GLU A 201 14.37 -7.97 4.35
C GLU A 201 12.95 -7.67 4.84
N LEU A 202 11.94 -7.76 3.97
CA LEU A 202 10.54 -7.61 4.36
C LEU A 202 10.14 -8.60 5.45
N SER A 203 10.57 -9.86 5.35
CA SER A 203 10.29 -10.87 6.38
C SER A 203 10.90 -10.48 7.73
N GLY A 204 12.16 -10.01 7.74
CA GLY A 204 12.82 -9.55 8.95
C GLY A 204 12.15 -8.30 9.55
N ILE A 205 11.80 -7.33 8.71
CA ILE A 205 11.12 -6.10 9.15
C ILE A 205 9.74 -6.42 9.73
N VAL A 206 8.93 -7.23 9.05
CA VAL A 206 7.61 -7.64 9.53
C VAL A 206 7.70 -8.38 10.86
N GLN A 207 8.68 -9.26 11.03
CA GLN A 207 8.94 -9.94 12.31
C GLN A 207 9.31 -8.97 13.43
N SER A 208 10.05 -7.90 13.14
CA SER A 208 10.41 -6.89 14.15
C SER A 208 9.20 -6.16 14.73
N PHE A 209 8.08 -6.15 14.00
CA PHE A 209 6.78 -5.65 14.44
C PHE A 209 5.85 -6.72 15.06
N GLY A 210 6.36 -7.94 15.29
CA GLY A 210 5.56 -9.06 15.80
C GLY A 210 4.69 -9.76 14.75
N GLY A 211 4.83 -9.41 13.48
CA GLY A 211 4.17 -10.08 12.35
C GLY A 211 4.83 -11.42 11.99
N GLN A 212 4.25 -12.11 11.04
CA GLN A 212 4.70 -13.44 10.63
C GLN A 212 5.70 -13.34 9.46
N ALA A 213 6.84 -14.06 9.54
CA ALA A 213 7.89 -14.03 8.51
C ALA A 213 7.40 -14.36 7.08
N HIS A 214 6.33 -15.15 6.96
CA HIS A 214 5.77 -15.52 5.67
C HIS A 214 4.77 -14.49 5.11
N THR A 215 4.32 -13.52 5.90
CA THR A 215 3.34 -12.50 5.47
C THR A 215 3.76 -11.78 4.19
N PRO A 216 5.03 -11.38 3.97
CA PRO A 216 5.44 -10.73 2.73
C PRO A 216 5.30 -11.59 1.46
N TYR A 217 5.22 -12.93 1.58
CA TYR A 217 5.02 -13.84 0.44
C TYR A 217 3.54 -13.94 0.01
N SER A 218 2.82 -12.87 0.15
CA SER A 218 1.39 -12.74 -0.15
C SER A 218 1.14 -11.74 -1.30
N TYR A 219 -0.15 -11.49 -1.59
CA TYR A 219 -0.49 -10.45 -2.58
C TYR A 219 -0.06 -9.05 -2.14
N ALA A 220 -0.15 -8.74 -0.85
CA ALA A 220 0.27 -7.43 -0.31
C ALA A 220 1.79 -7.19 -0.40
N GLY A 221 2.61 -8.24 -0.39
CA GLY A 221 4.07 -8.18 -0.48
C GLY A 221 4.57 -8.55 -1.87
N LEU A 222 4.93 -9.84 -2.05
CA LEU A 222 5.54 -10.38 -3.27
C LEU A 222 4.73 -10.07 -4.52
N GLY A 223 3.40 -10.28 -4.46
CA GLY A 223 2.52 -10.04 -5.60
C GLY A 223 2.55 -8.60 -6.07
N ASP A 224 2.39 -7.66 -5.14
CA ASP A 224 2.37 -6.23 -5.46
C ASP A 224 3.78 -5.68 -5.78
N LEU A 225 4.85 -6.25 -5.16
CA LEU A 225 6.23 -5.91 -5.54
C LEU A 225 6.56 -6.37 -6.96
N MET A 226 6.17 -7.60 -7.32
CA MET A 226 6.38 -8.10 -8.68
C MET A 226 5.73 -7.20 -9.72
N THR A 227 4.47 -6.84 -9.50
CA THR A 227 3.71 -5.95 -10.39
C THR A 227 4.33 -4.56 -10.46
N THR A 228 4.75 -4.00 -9.31
CA THR A 228 5.28 -2.63 -9.24
C THR A 228 6.73 -2.54 -9.72
N GLY A 229 7.58 -3.50 -9.33
CA GLY A 229 9.02 -3.46 -9.62
C GLY A 229 9.36 -3.82 -11.08
N THR A 230 8.47 -4.54 -11.79
CA THR A 230 8.72 -4.95 -13.18
C THR A 230 7.89 -4.21 -14.22
N SER A 231 7.00 -3.31 -13.80
CA SER A 231 6.18 -2.50 -14.70
C SER A 231 6.87 -1.18 -15.05
N GLU A 232 7.01 -0.89 -16.34
CA GLU A 232 7.50 0.40 -16.84
C GLU A 232 6.53 1.56 -16.52
N ASP A 233 5.25 1.27 -16.32
CA ASP A 233 4.23 2.24 -15.94
C ASP A 233 4.23 2.54 -14.42
N SER A 234 5.04 1.81 -13.65
CA SER A 234 5.15 2.04 -12.21
C SER A 234 5.89 3.32 -11.91
N HIS A 235 5.26 4.22 -11.15
CA HIS A 235 5.90 5.45 -10.68
C HIS A 235 7.22 5.20 -9.94
N HIS A 236 7.30 4.16 -9.09
CA HIS A 236 8.50 3.85 -8.31
C HIS A 236 9.62 3.26 -9.17
N HIS A 237 9.29 2.40 -10.14
CA HIS A 237 10.25 1.91 -11.13
C HIS A 237 10.79 3.07 -11.98
N THR A 238 9.89 3.91 -12.53
CA THR A 238 10.26 5.11 -13.29
C THR A 238 11.13 6.06 -12.48
N LEU A 239 10.86 6.23 -11.18
CA LEU A 239 11.69 7.04 -10.27
C LEU A 239 13.12 6.48 -10.19
N GLY A 240 13.29 5.17 -10.07
CA GLY A 240 14.61 4.52 -10.11
C GLY A 240 15.37 4.82 -11.41
N CYS A 241 14.70 4.75 -12.56
CA CYS A 241 15.28 5.13 -13.85
C CYS A 241 15.70 6.62 -13.89
N LYS A 242 14.84 7.52 -13.40
CA LYS A 242 15.14 8.95 -13.32
C LYS A 242 16.36 9.25 -12.45
N LEU A 243 16.50 8.58 -11.30
CA LEU A 243 17.67 8.74 -10.43
C LEU A 243 18.98 8.45 -11.18
N VAL A 244 19.02 7.36 -11.97
CA VAL A 244 20.21 6.99 -12.77
C VAL A 244 20.50 8.01 -13.88
N ARG A 245 19.45 8.59 -14.48
CA ARG A 245 19.59 9.60 -15.55
C ARG A 245 19.98 10.98 -15.06
N GLY A 246 20.03 11.21 -13.75
CA GLY A 246 20.31 12.54 -13.19
C GLY A 246 19.10 13.49 -13.17
N GLU A 247 17.89 12.96 -13.28
CA GLU A 247 16.63 13.71 -13.28
C GLU A 247 16.10 13.87 -11.86
N TRP A 248 16.74 14.70 -11.04
CA TRP A 248 16.50 14.77 -9.59
C TRP A 248 15.57 15.92 -9.14
N SER A 249 15.02 16.69 -10.07
CA SER A 249 14.21 17.87 -9.76
C SER A 249 12.88 17.56 -9.07
N ASP A 250 12.35 16.35 -9.24
CA ASP A 250 11.10 15.91 -8.63
C ASP A 250 11.23 14.45 -8.15
N LEU A 251 11.76 14.30 -6.95
CA LEU A 251 11.84 13.01 -6.25
C LEU A 251 10.65 12.92 -5.28
N SER A 252 9.51 12.51 -5.78
CA SER A 252 8.26 12.39 -5.03
C SER A 252 7.67 10.98 -5.13
N GLY A 253 6.63 10.71 -4.32
CA GLY A 253 5.91 9.45 -4.30
C GLY A 253 5.98 8.72 -2.97
N GLU A 254 5.13 7.71 -2.80
CA GLU A 254 4.96 6.99 -1.53
C GLU A 254 6.24 6.31 -1.05
N GLY A 255 7.07 5.76 -1.96
CA GLY A 255 8.36 5.16 -1.59
C GLY A 255 9.33 6.18 -1.00
N VAL A 256 9.45 7.37 -1.60
CA VAL A 256 10.30 8.47 -1.10
C VAL A 256 9.77 8.99 0.24
N HIS A 257 8.45 9.18 0.35
CA HIS A 257 7.83 9.58 1.61
C HIS A 257 8.08 8.53 2.72
N THR A 258 7.93 7.26 2.41
CA THR A 258 8.21 6.15 3.35
C THR A 258 9.65 6.19 3.85
N LEU A 259 10.65 6.40 2.98
CA LEU A 259 12.05 6.52 3.40
C LEU A 259 12.25 7.66 4.40
N ARG A 260 11.66 8.84 4.13
CA ARG A 260 11.72 10.00 5.05
C ARG A 260 11.05 9.71 6.40
N MET A 261 9.90 9.04 6.39
CA MET A 261 9.19 8.69 7.64
C MET A 261 9.95 7.64 8.44
N VAL A 262 10.54 6.64 7.78
CA VAL A 262 11.37 5.62 8.45
C VAL A 262 12.63 6.26 9.04
N GLU A 263 13.30 7.17 8.34
CA GLU A 263 14.45 7.91 8.87
C GLU A 263 14.07 8.76 10.10
N LYS A 264 12.95 9.49 10.01
CA LYS A 264 12.47 10.41 11.06
C LYS A 264 12.03 9.67 12.32
N TYR A 265 11.20 8.65 12.18
CA TYR A 265 10.55 7.97 13.30
C TYR A 265 11.25 6.69 13.75
N ARG A 266 12.13 6.12 12.93
CA ARG A 266 12.91 4.91 13.19
C ARG A 266 12.06 3.75 13.74
N PRO A 267 10.99 3.36 13.06
CA PRO A 267 10.13 2.26 13.50
C PRO A 267 10.88 0.92 13.56
N PHE A 268 11.97 0.78 12.79
CA PHE A 268 12.90 -0.35 12.82
C PHE A 268 14.33 0.14 12.52
N ASP A 269 15.33 -0.68 12.82
CA ASP A 269 16.74 -0.39 12.46
C ASP A 269 16.99 -0.70 10.98
N TRP A 270 16.66 0.28 10.13
CA TRP A 270 16.72 0.14 8.68
C TRP A 270 18.13 -0.05 8.12
N ARG A 271 19.20 0.35 8.87
CA ARG A 271 20.58 0.14 8.44
C ARG A 271 21.00 -1.34 8.49
N GLY A 272 20.29 -2.16 9.24
CA GLY A 272 20.46 -3.61 9.25
C GLY A 272 19.91 -4.33 7.98
N TYR A 273 19.29 -3.60 7.04
CA TYR A 273 18.68 -4.11 5.83
C TYR A 273 19.37 -3.51 4.59
N PRO A 274 20.32 -4.22 3.97
CA PRO A 274 21.21 -3.67 2.94
C PRO A 274 20.50 -3.05 1.73
N LEU A 275 19.43 -3.68 1.22
CA LEU A 275 18.68 -3.14 0.09
C LEU A 275 17.87 -1.91 0.49
N PHE A 276 17.26 -1.93 1.68
CA PHE A 276 16.56 -0.74 2.19
C PHE A 276 17.54 0.42 2.38
N ALA A 277 18.72 0.15 2.97
CA ALA A 277 19.78 1.15 3.15
C ALA A 277 20.26 1.71 1.82
N LEU A 278 20.48 0.84 0.82
CA LEU A 278 20.83 1.27 -0.54
C LEU A 278 19.76 2.18 -1.14
N ALA A 279 18.47 1.80 -1.05
CA ALA A 279 17.37 2.62 -1.55
C ALA A 279 17.31 3.99 -0.85
N HIS A 280 17.52 4.00 0.48
CA HIS A 280 17.57 5.24 1.25
C HIS A 280 18.71 6.15 0.78
N ASP A 281 19.94 5.62 0.70
CA ASP A 281 21.13 6.39 0.36
C ASP A 281 21.05 7.00 -1.05
N ILE A 282 20.60 6.22 -2.05
CA ILE A 282 20.50 6.70 -3.43
C ILE A 282 19.36 7.72 -3.65
N VAL A 283 18.31 7.69 -2.82
CA VAL A 283 17.24 8.68 -2.88
C VAL A 283 17.64 9.97 -2.15
N THR A 284 18.39 9.85 -1.05
CA THR A 284 18.80 10.99 -0.23
C THR A 284 20.00 11.74 -0.83
N ALA A 285 20.94 11.02 -1.45
CA ALA A 285 22.15 11.57 -2.09
C ALA A 285 22.30 10.98 -3.50
N PRO A 286 21.42 11.36 -4.46
CA PRO A 286 21.35 10.72 -5.77
C PRO A 286 22.62 10.90 -6.62
N GLU A 287 23.43 11.93 -6.35
CA GLU A 287 24.74 12.13 -6.97
C GLU A 287 25.72 11.01 -6.68
N THR A 288 25.57 10.27 -5.56
CA THR A 288 26.43 9.14 -5.17
C THR A 288 25.90 7.79 -5.66
N LEU A 289 24.77 7.74 -6.38
CA LEU A 289 24.07 6.51 -6.75
C LEU A 289 24.99 5.43 -7.34
N ARG A 290 25.83 5.80 -8.31
CA ARG A 290 26.71 4.82 -8.99
C ARG A 290 27.74 4.22 -8.05
N GLU A 291 28.34 5.02 -7.19
CA GLU A 291 29.28 4.61 -6.15
C GLU A 291 28.57 3.64 -5.16
N ARG A 292 27.38 4.01 -4.66
CA ARG A 292 26.61 3.19 -3.73
C ARG A 292 26.21 1.83 -4.32
N VAL A 293 25.83 1.80 -5.58
CA VAL A 293 25.50 0.54 -6.26
C VAL A 293 26.77 -0.32 -6.43
N GLU A 294 27.91 0.27 -6.80
CA GLU A 294 29.16 -0.49 -6.92
C GLU A 294 29.63 -1.04 -5.56
N ASP A 295 29.55 -0.24 -4.50
CA ASP A 295 29.88 -0.70 -3.14
C ASP A 295 29.00 -1.87 -2.72
N TYR A 296 27.69 -1.80 -2.97
CA TYR A 296 26.76 -2.90 -2.71
C TYR A 296 27.17 -4.18 -3.48
N LEU A 297 27.49 -4.06 -4.76
CA LEU A 297 27.94 -5.20 -5.57
C LEU A 297 29.27 -5.79 -5.09
N GLN A 298 30.18 -4.97 -4.58
CA GLN A 298 31.44 -5.43 -4.00
C GLN A 298 31.21 -6.19 -2.68
N GLU A 299 30.31 -5.71 -1.83
CA GLU A 299 29.94 -6.43 -0.60
C GLU A 299 29.34 -7.81 -0.89
N LEU A 300 28.48 -7.93 -1.92
CA LEU A 300 27.95 -9.24 -2.34
C LEU A 300 29.05 -10.21 -2.75
N ARG A 301 30.09 -9.75 -3.47
CA ARG A 301 31.23 -10.60 -3.86
C ARG A 301 32.06 -11.11 -2.69
N LYS A 302 32.12 -10.33 -1.58
CA LYS A 302 32.81 -10.75 -0.36
C LYS A 302 32.09 -11.89 0.37
N LEU A 303 30.74 -11.93 0.30
CA LEU A 303 29.95 -12.99 0.91
C LEU A 303 30.23 -14.36 0.27
N GLU A 304 30.57 -14.41 -1.04
CA GLU A 304 30.96 -15.63 -1.74
C GLU A 304 32.25 -16.25 -1.16
N SER A 305 33.16 -15.44 -0.63
CA SER A 305 34.43 -15.93 -0.05
C SER A 305 34.28 -16.55 1.35
N CYS A 306 33.13 -16.41 1.99
CA CYS A 306 32.85 -16.93 3.34
C CYS A 306 31.92 -18.17 3.34
N ALA A 307 31.41 -18.59 2.18
CA ALA A 307 30.39 -19.63 2.06
C ALA A 307 30.92 -20.99 1.52
N ILE A 308 32.25 -21.23 1.55
CA ILE A 308 32.87 -22.52 1.18
C ILE A 308 33.51 -23.18 2.39
#